data_3f7f9b3ea34db9aa763e2e80f88d043e
#
_entry.id   3f7f9b3ea34db9aa763e2e80f88d043e
#
_cell.length_a   1.000
_cell.length_b   1.000
_cell.length_c   1.000
_cell.angle_alpha   90.00
_cell.angle_beta   90.00
_cell.angle_gamma   90.00
#
_symmetry.space_group_name_H-M   'P 1'
#
loop_
_entity.id
_entity.type
_entity.pdbx_description
1 polymer ?
#
loop_
_entity_poly.entity_id
_entity_poly.type
_entity_poly.pdbx_seq_one_letter_code
_entity_poly.pdbx_strand_id
1 'polypeptide(L)'
;MSEREWTPVRNVMRTDVTHVDGNMTVLEALRIMKRANVTCLIVNKRFESDEWGMLLFSDVAKQVIAKDRAPERVNVFEIMAKPVISVRPDMDIRYCARLFDRFGISHAPVIENDKVIGMVSYYLLVLEGLPDLD
;
A
#
# COMPACT_ATOMS: atom_id res chain seq x y z
N MET A 1 -7.48 -30.28 -8.80
CA MET A 1 -7.66 -28.87 -9.07
C MET A 1 -8.55 -28.21 -8.01
N SER A 2 -8.28 -26.98 -7.68
CA SER A 2 -9.05 -26.28 -6.65
C SER A 2 -10.43 -25.89 -7.15
N GLU A 3 -11.46 -26.22 -6.35
CA GLU A 3 -12.82 -25.77 -6.58
C GLU A 3 -13.10 -24.46 -5.83
N ARG A 4 -12.04 -23.73 -5.45
CA ARG A 4 -12.19 -22.49 -4.68
C ARG A 4 -13.05 -21.48 -5.43
N GLU A 5 -13.97 -20.91 -4.70
CA GLU A 5 -14.81 -19.84 -5.19
C GLU A 5 -14.00 -18.58 -5.45
N TRP A 6 -14.55 -17.73 -6.30
CA TRP A 6 -14.01 -16.42 -6.58
C TRP A 6 -14.03 -15.58 -5.30
N THR A 7 -12.87 -15.10 -4.88
CA THR A 7 -12.77 -14.20 -3.72
C THR A 7 -12.19 -12.87 -4.20
N PRO A 8 -13.01 -11.83 -4.32
CA PRO A 8 -12.50 -10.54 -4.78
C PRO A 8 -11.69 -9.84 -3.69
N VAL A 9 -10.74 -9.03 -4.12
CA VAL A 9 -9.88 -8.24 -3.25
C VAL A 9 -10.69 -7.42 -2.25
N ARG A 10 -11.87 -6.91 -2.65
CA ARG A 10 -12.72 -6.12 -1.74
C ARG A 10 -13.07 -6.84 -0.45
N ASN A 11 -13.10 -8.19 -0.50
CA ASN A 11 -13.47 -8.99 0.69
C ASN A 11 -12.32 -9.13 1.69
N VAL A 12 -11.09 -8.83 1.29
CA VAL A 12 -9.90 -8.99 2.14
C VAL A 12 -9.17 -7.68 2.41
N MET A 13 -9.44 -6.63 1.67
CA MET A 13 -8.75 -5.35 1.81
C MET A 13 -9.07 -4.66 3.12
N ARG A 14 -8.13 -3.83 3.59
CA ARG A 14 -8.42 -2.86 4.66
C ARG A 14 -9.03 -1.63 4.02
N THR A 15 -10.00 -1.03 4.70
CA THR A 15 -10.68 0.19 4.23
C THR A 15 -10.23 1.44 4.99
N ASP A 16 -9.59 1.28 6.15
CA ASP A 16 -9.09 2.38 6.97
C ASP A 16 -7.71 2.85 6.46
N VAL A 17 -7.70 3.38 5.25
CA VAL A 17 -6.48 3.84 4.58
C VAL A 17 -6.08 5.20 5.11
N THR A 18 -4.79 5.38 5.42
CA THR A 18 -4.25 6.64 5.89
C THR A 18 -3.56 7.38 4.75
N HIS A 19 -3.94 8.62 4.54
CA HIS A 19 -3.42 9.49 3.48
C HIS A 19 -2.50 10.56 4.06
N VAL A 20 -1.43 10.87 3.34
CA VAL A 20 -0.52 11.99 3.67
C VAL A 20 -0.18 12.76 2.40
N ASP A 21 0.33 13.97 2.55
CA ASP A 21 0.84 14.75 1.43
C ASP A 21 2.33 14.50 1.24
N GLY A 22 2.78 14.54 -0.02
CA GLY A 22 4.18 14.25 -0.34
C GLY A 22 5.18 15.27 0.18
N ASN A 23 4.74 16.50 0.48
CA ASN A 23 5.63 17.52 1.02
C ASN A 23 5.85 17.39 2.54
N MET A 24 5.19 16.43 3.17
CA MET A 24 5.44 16.10 4.57
C MET A 24 6.84 15.50 4.73
N THR A 25 7.48 15.72 5.89
CA THR A 25 8.75 15.06 6.18
C THR A 25 8.52 13.58 6.47
N VAL A 26 9.55 12.78 6.26
CA VAL A 26 9.49 11.35 6.60
C VAL A 26 9.28 11.17 8.11
N LEU A 27 9.90 12.03 8.93
CA LEU A 27 9.69 11.96 10.39
C LEU A 27 8.21 12.16 10.76
N GLU A 28 7.56 13.16 10.16
CA GLU A 28 6.13 13.40 10.40
C GLU A 28 5.30 12.20 9.95
N ALA A 29 5.62 11.64 8.78
CA ALA A 29 4.92 10.47 8.26
C ALA A 29 5.09 9.26 9.17
N LEU A 30 6.29 9.04 9.72
CA LEU A 30 6.55 7.93 10.66
C LEU A 30 5.74 8.08 11.95
N ARG A 31 5.56 9.30 12.43
CA ARG A 31 4.72 9.55 13.61
C ARG A 31 3.27 9.18 13.33
N ILE A 32 2.78 9.49 12.13
CA ILE A 32 1.42 9.11 11.71
C ILE A 32 1.30 7.58 11.62
N MET A 33 2.27 6.92 11.00
CA MET A 33 2.28 5.46 10.89
C MET A 33 2.24 4.79 12.26
N LYS A 34 3.02 5.31 13.19
CA LYS A 34 3.07 4.77 14.55
C LYS A 34 1.73 4.96 15.28
N ARG A 35 1.15 6.14 15.19
CA ARG A 35 -0.14 6.43 15.83
C ARG A 35 -1.28 5.61 15.24
N ALA A 36 -1.32 5.50 13.92
CA ALA A 36 -2.36 4.76 13.22
C ALA A 36 -2.11 3.24 13.24
N ASN A 37 -0.93 2.81 13.68
CA ASN A 37 -0.51 1.41 13.67
C ASN A 37 -0.61 0.80 12.27
N VAL A 38 -0.08 1.50 11.27
CA VAL A 38 -0.06 1.04 9.87
C VAL A 38 1.37 0.98 9.36
N THR A 39 1.59 0.15 8.34
CA THR A 39 2.90 -0.04 7.72
C THR A 39 3.01 0.60 6.35
N CYS A 40 1.93 1.23 5.91
CA CYS A 40 1.82 1.80 4.58
C CYS A 40 0.95 3.06 4.62
N LEU A 41 1.35 4.09 3.89
CA LEU A 41 0.57 5.31 3.72
C LEU A 41 0.32 5.53 2.24
N ILE A 42 -0.86 6.08 1.92
CA ILE A 42 -1.15 6.58 0.58
C ILE A 42 -0.72 8.04 0.53
N VAL A 43 0.01 8.40 -0.51
CA VAL A 43 0.43 9.78 -0.74
C VAL A 43 -0.54 10.41 -1.72
N ASN A 44 -1.14 11.52 -1.31
CA ASN A 44 -2.18 12.19 -2.07
C ASN A 44 -1.68 12.71 -3.42
N LYS A 45 -2.57 12.72 -4.39
CA LYS A 45 -2.35 13.46 -5.63
C LYS A 45 -2.23 14.94 -5.28
N ARG A 46 -1.39 15.66 -6.04
CA ARG A 46 -1.24 17.11 -5.87
C ARG A 46 -2.33 17.87 -6.64
N PHE A 47 -2.85 17.24 -7.70
CA PHE A 47 -3.90 17.81 -8.55
C PHE A 47 -4.64 16.66 -9.24
N GLU A 48 -5.74 16.93 -9.91
CA GLU A 48 -6.66 15.89 -10.39
C GLU A 48 -5.99 14.87 -11.32
N SER A 49 -5.15 15.31 -12.25
CA SER A 49 -4.50 14.41 -13.21
C SER A 49 -3.16 13.86 -12.73
N ASP A 50 -2.80 14.11 -11.46
CA ASP A 50 -1.59 13.54 -10.87
C ASP A 50 -1.80 12.07 -10.56
N GLU A 51 -0.73 11.38 -10.16
CA GLU A 51 -0.76 9.99 -9.74
C GLU A 51 -0.77 9.88 -8.22
N TRP A 52 -1.40 8.81 -7.72
CA TRP A 52 -1.27 8.44 -6.32
C TRP A 52 0.13 7.94 -6.04
N GLY A 53 0.63 8.17 -4.84
CA GLY A 53 1.87 7.62 -4.35
C GLY A 53 1.64 6.70 -3.17
N MET A 54 2.68 6.00 -2.75
CA MET A 54 2.63 5.09 -1.61
C MET A 54 3.97 5.09 -0.89
N LEU A 55 3.92 5.12 0.45
CA LEU A 55 5.11 5.02 1.29
C LEU A 55 5.02 3.78 2.15
N LEU A 56 6.00 2.90 2.02
CA LEU A 56 6.12 1.67 2.82
C LEU A 56 7.25 1.80 3.84
N PHE A 57 7.19 1.03 4.91
CA PHE A 57 8.31 0.90 5.85
C PHE A 57 9.60 0.53 5.13
N SER A 58 9.52 -0.36 4.12
CA SER A 58 10.70 -0.76 3.36
C SER A 58 11.35 0.40 2.62
N ASP A 59 10.57 1.37 2.15
CA ASP A 59 11.10 2.58 1.51
C ASP A 59 11.92 3.39 2.50
N VAL A 60 11.43 3.54 3.72
CA VAL A 60 12.14 4.27 4.78
C VAL A 60 13.42 3.54 5.16
N ALA A 61 13.34 2.22 5.33
CA ALA A 61 14.52 1.42 5.67
C ALA A 61 15.62 1.55 4.62
N LYS A 62 15.26 1.45 3.35
CA LYS A 62 16.22 1.45 2.24
C LYS A 62 16.74 2.83 1.89
N GLN A 63 15.88 3.85 1.95
CA GLN A 63 16.20 5.18 1.44
C GLN A 63 16.61 6.17 2.54
N VAL A 64 16.33 5.88 3.78
CA VAL A 64 16.67 6.76 4.92
C VAL A 64 17.66 6.08 5.84
N ILE A 65 17.28 4.94 6.44
CA ILE A 65 18.14 4.26 7.43
C ILE A 65 19.41 3.74 6.76
N ALA A 66 19.29 2.99 5.66
CA ALA A 66 20.44 2.40 4.99
C ALA A 66 21.39 3.46 4.41
N LYS A 67 20.89 4.65 4.10
CA LYS A 67 21.68 5.75 3.56
C LYS A 67 22.11 6.78 4.60
N ASP A 68 21.84 6.49 5.88
CA ASP A 68 22.21 7.36 6.99
C ASP A 68 21.69 8.80 6.82
N ARG A 69 20.45 8.93 6.34
CA ARG A 69 19.81 10.23 6.16
C ARG A 69 18.96 10.56 7.37
N ALA A 70 18.81 11.86 7.67
CA ALA A 70 17.98 12.33 8.76
C ALA A 70 16.51 12.38 8.32
N PRO A 71 15.59 11.65 8.97
CA PRO A 71 14.19 11.60 8.52
C PRO A 71 13.49 12.96 8.58
N GLU A 72 13.94 13.88 9.43
CA GLU A 72 13.39 15.24 9.50
C GLU A 72 13.82 16.13 8.32
N ARG A 73 14.78 15.66 7.52
CA ARG A 73 15.30 16.40 6.36
C ARG A 73 14.95 15.76 5.02
N VAL A 74 14.17 14.70 5.05
CA VAL A 74 13.73 14.01 3.84
C VAL A 74 12.23 14.16 3.71
N ASN A 75 11.77 14.58 2.53
CA ASN A 75 10.34 14.65 2.29
C ASN A 75 9.82 13.33 1.73
N VAL A 76 8.57 13.04 2.00
CA VAL A 76 7.93 11.79 1.55
C VAL A 76 8.05 11.63 0.04
N PHE A 77 7.88 12.71 -0.75
CA PHE A 77 7.94 12.62 -2.22
C PHE A 77 9.30 12.15 -2.72
N GLU A 78 10.36 12.26 -1.93
CA GLU A 78 11.71 11.87 -2.38
C GLU A 78 11.90 10.36 -2.38
N ILE A 79 11.11 9.63 -1.57
CA ILE A 79 11.33 8.19 -1.39
C ILE A 79 10.08 7.34 -1.65
N MET A 80 8.94 7.94 -1.90
CA MET A 80 7.68 7.22 -2.17
C MET A 80 7.73 6.48 -3.51
N ALA A 81 6.90 5.45 -3.64
CA ALA A 81 6.62 4.85 -4.94
C ALA A 81 5.56 5.69 -5.65
N LYS A 82 5.83 6.08 -6.89
CA LYS A 82 4.89 6.85 -7.70
C LYS A 82 5.30 6.74 -9.19
N PRO A 83 4.40 6.32 -10.10
CA PRO A 83 3.05 5.85 -9.79
C PRO A 83 3.04 4.52 -9.04
N VAL A 84 1.89 4.16 -8.49
CA VAL A 84 1.72 2.90 -7.78
C VAL A 84 1.15 1.84 -8.71
N ILE A 85 1.45 0.57 -8.42
CA ILE A 85 0.73 -0.54 -9.03
C ILE A 85 -0.51 -0.76 -8.18
N SER A 86 -1.68 -0.58 -8.77
CA SER A 86 -2.96 -0.71 -8.07
C SER A 86 -3.74 -1.91 -8.57
N VAL A 87 -4.72 -2.33 -7.79
CA VAL A 87 -5.62 -3.41 -8.17
C VAL A 87 -7.07 -2.92 -8.07
N ARG A 88 -7.95 -3.58 -8.81
CA ARG A 88 -9.38 -3.28 -8.75
C ARG A 88 -10.01 -4.10 -7.62
N PRO A 89 -11.10 -3.61 -7.03
CA PRO A 89 -11.76 -4.32 -5.93
C PRO A 89 -12.36 -5.66 -6.34
N ASP A 90 -12.69 -5.86 -7.62
CA ASP A 90 -13.27 -7.11 -8.11
C ASP A 90 -12.24 -8.13 -8.58
N MET A 91 -10.94 -7.82 -8.48
CA MET A 91 -9.89 -8.78 -8.84
C MET A 91 -9.90 -9.96 -7.88
N ASP A 92 -9.79 -11.19 -8.41
CA ASP A 92 -9.64 -12.38 -7.58
C ASP A 92 -8.28 -12.34 -6.86
N ILE A 93 -8.26 -12.73 -5.58
CA ILE A 93 -7.05 -12.72 -4.77
C ILE A 93 -5.92 -13.54 -5.35
N ARG A 94 -6.23 -14.61 -6.12
CA ARG A 94 -5.21 -15.42 -6.78
C ARG A 94 -4.43 -14.59 -7.80
N TYR A 95 -5.13 -13.78 -8.56
CA TYR A 95 -4.49 -12.90 -9.55
C TYR A 95 -3.74 -11.75 -8.87
N CYS A 96 -4.26 -11.27 -7.75
CA CYS A 96 -3.57 -10.25 -6.97
C CYS A 96 -2.23 -10.79 -6.43
N ALA A 97 -2.24 -12.01 -5.88
CA ALA A 97 -1.02 -12.64 -5.39
C ALA A 97 0.00 -12.87 -6.52
N ARG A 98 -0.46 -13.28 -7.70
CA ARG A 98 0.40 -13.46 -8.87
C ARG A 98 0.99 -12.14 -9.36
N LEU A 99 0.19 -11.07 -9.31
CA LEU A 99 0.65 -9.73 -9.66
C LEU A 99 1.75 -9.27 -8.71
N PHE A 100 1.55 -9.47 -7.42
CA PHE A 100 2.55 -9.12 -6.39
C PHE A 100 3.87 -9.86 -6.64
N ASP A 101 3.78 -11.16 -6.89
CA ASP A 101 4.96 -11.99 -7.16
C ASP A 101 5.68 -11.52 -8.42
N ARG A 102 4.93 -11.27 -9.48
CA ARG A 102 5.49 -10.86 -10.77
C ARG A 102 6.25 -9.53 -10.70
N PHE A 103 5.73 -8.57 -9.94
CA PHE A 103 6.30 -7.23 -9.87
C PHE A 103 7.14 -6.99 -8.61
N GLY A 104 7.29 -8.00 -7.75
CA GLY A 104 8.12 -7.87 -6.56
C GLY A 104 7.57 -6.87 -5.56
N ILE A 105 6.26 -6.74 -5.46
CA ILE A 105 5.62 -5.84 -4.51
C ILE A 105 4.92 -6.63 -3.41
N SER A 106 4.66 -5.98 -2.28
CA SER A 106 4.01 -6.60 -1.12
C SER A 106 2.70 -5.93 -0.73
N HIS A 107 2.43 -4.77 -1.30
CA HIS A 107 1.25 -3.95 -1.01
C HIS A 107 0.76 -3.31 -2.30
N ALA A 108 -0.54 -3.10 -2.39
CA ALA A 108 -1.13 -2.32 -3.48
C ALA A 108 -2.36 -1.60 -3.00
N PRO A 109 -2.57 -0.35 -3.43
CA PRO A 109 -3.84 0.31 -3.19
C PRO A 109 -4.92 -0.31 -4.06
N VAL A 110 -6.12 -0.38 -3.52
CA VAL A 110 -7.31 -0.80 -4.25
C VAL A 110 -7.99 0.47 -4.75
N ILE A 111 -8.08 0.62 -6.06
CA ILE A 111 -8.58 1.86 -6.67
C ILE A 111 -9.82 1.56 -7.49
N GLU A 112 -10.84 2.39 -7.30
CA GLU A 112 -12.10 2.35 -8.05
C GLU A 112 -12.49 3.79 -8.35
N ASN A 113 -12.78 4.08 -9.62
CA ASN A 113 -13.15 5.43 -10.07
C ASN A 113 -12.12 6.48 -9.63
N ASP A 114 -10.85 6.13 -9.78
CA ASP A 114 -9.70 6.98 -9.45
C ASP A 114 -9.60 7.34 -7.95
N LYS A 115 -10.29 6.60 -7.10
CA LYS A 115 -10.23 6.78 -5.64
C LYS A 115 -9.65 5.56 -4.98
N VAL A 116 -8.80 5.78 -3.98
CA VAL A 116 -8.27 4.69 -3.16
C VAL A 116 -9.35 4.30 -2.16
N ILE A 117 -9.90 3.10 -2.32
CA ILE A 117 -10.97 2.60 -1.46
C ILE A 117 -10.47 1.59 -0.44
N GLY A 118 -9.23 1.15 -0.57
CA GLY A 118 -8.66 0.18 0.36
C GLY A 118 -7.19 -0.06 0.07
N MET A 119 -6.62 -0.96 0.86
CA MET A 119 -5.24 -1.40 0.74
C MET A 119 -5.19 -2.91 0.91
N VAL A 120 -4.41 -3.59 0.08
CA VAL A 120 -4.21 -5.03 0.20
C VAL A 120 -2.72 -5.33 0.30
N SER A 121 -2.39 -6.38 1.06
CA SER A 121 -1.02 -6.83 1.29
C SER A 121 -0.98 -8.35 1.24
N TYR A 122 0.23 -8.92 1.20
CA TYR A 122 0.37 -10.38 1.33
C TYR A 122 -0.29 -10.89 2.61
N TYR A 123 -0.09 -10.16 3.71
CA TYR A 123 -0.71 -10.51 4.99
C TYR A 123 -2.23 -10.70 4.85
N LEU A 124 -2.90 -9.74 4.24
CA LEU A 124 -4.35 -9.77 4.05
C LEU A 124 -4.78 -10.86 3.07
N LEU A 125 -4.04 -11.04 1.96
CA LEU A 125 -4.34 -12.07 0.99
C LEU A 125 -4.32 -13.46 1.63
N VAL A 126 -3.36 -13.70 2.52
CA VAL A 126 -3.20 -15.00 3.17
C VAL A 126 -4.19 -15.17 4.30
N LEU A 127 -4.20 -14.25 5.27
CA LEU A 127 -4.98 -14.44 6.49
C LEU A 127 -6.48 -14.22 6.31
N GLU A 128 -6.85 -13.31 5.41
CA GLU A 128 -8.27 -13.04 5.15
C GLU A 128 -8.79 -13.79 3.93
N GLY A 129 -7.90 -14.26 3.07
CA GLY A 129 -8.27 -14.90 1.81
C GLY A 129 -8.37 -16.42 1.87
N LEU A 130 -7.64 -17.06 2.79
CA LEU A 130 -7.69 -18.51 2.93
C LEU A 130 -8.81 -18.92 3.87
N PRO A 131 -9.60 -19.95 3.53
CA PRO A 131 -10.66 -20.43 4.42
C PRO A 131 -10.08 -21.23 5.58
N ASP A 132 -10.89 -21.35 6.63
CA ASP A 132 -10.68 -22.30 7.75
C ASP A 132 -9.36 -22.11 8.50
N LEU A 133 -9.00 -20.87 8.80
CA LEU A 133 -7.81 -20.56 9.60
C LEU A 133 -8.10 -20.35 11.07
N ASP A 134 -9.29 -20.70 11.53
CA ASP A 134 -9.70 -20.54 12.93
C ASP A 134 -8.98 -21.47 13.89
#